data_a41c39acbb3b1826bfb277cf7e289922
#
_entry.id   a41c39acbb3b1826bfb277cf7e289922
#
_cell.length_a   1.000
_cell.length_b   1.000
_cell.length_c   1.000
_cell.angle_alpha   90.00
_cell.angle_beta   90.00
_cell.angle_gamma   90.00
#
_symmetry.space_group_name_H-M   'P 1'
#
loop_
_entity.id
_entity.type
_entity.pdbx_description
1 polymer ?
#
loop_
_entity_poly.entity_id
_entity_poly.type
_entity_poly.pdbx_seq_one_letter_code
_entity_poly.pdbx_strand_id
1 'polypeptide(L)'
;MSMKSKQDLKDVFNGLSSLLYQSAIVDLSQSTLSITPEYDLPVTVDTLQISQEDPTINHYKVIGLDGDWTSSATLGNMNIKFTVPTKAKDVLKLAYGEDAVKEITKLTITGTGDTELDDTKGFSGTSIMLKKKKIIGTFVLVDEEQVNLMVITNIALWAKPLYENPGTEPFAIQFTGTMEGAGSHSMAWLKKNDTDPSSGS
;
A
#
# COMPACT_ATOMS: atom_id res chain seq x y z
N MET A 1 -39.66 -1.56 -7.07
CA MET A 1 -38.25 -2.01 -6.98
C MET A 1 -38.24 -3.52 -6.71
N SER A 2 -37.51 -4.31 -7.51
CA SER A 2 -37.33 -5.73 -7.24
C SER A 2 -36.25 -5.90 -6.17
N MET A 3 -36.46 -6.83 -5.22
CA MET A 3 -35.46 -7.18 -4.21
C MET A 3 -34.28 -7.88 -4.89
N LYS A 4 -33.06 -7.42 -4.61
CA LYS A 4 -31.83 -8.09 -5.08
C LYS A 4 -31.59 -9.37 -4.29
N SER A 5 -31.35 -10.47 -4.97
CA SER A 5 -31.02 -11.76 -4.34
C SER A 5 -29.56 -11.74 -3.84
N LYS A 6 -29.21 -12.70 -2.97
CA LYS A 6 -27.80 -12.89 -2.54
C LYS A 6 -26.88 -13.17 -3.72
N GLN A 7 -27.37 -13.83 -4.77
CA GLN A 7 -26.59 -14.13 -5.96
C GLN A 7 -26.35 -12.88 -6.81
N ASP A 8 -27.34 -11.98 -6.90
CA ASP A 8 -27.18 -10.69 -7.61
C ASP A 8 -26.21 -9.73 -6.91
N LEU A 9 -25.94 -9.97 -5.62
CA LEU A 9 -25.05 -9.16 -4.79
C LEU A 9 -23.65 -9.82 -4.61
N LYS A 10 -23.43 -10.99 -5.25
CA LYS A 10 -22.14 -11.68 -5.17
C LYS A 10 -21.16 -11.04 -6.16
N ASP A 11 -20.45 -10.02 -5.69
CA ASP A 11 -19.30 -9.43 -6.36
C ASP A 11 -18.19 -9.29 -5.32
N VAL A 12 -17.17 -10.14 -5.40
CA VAL A 12 -16.17 -10.31 -4.35
C VAL A 12 -14.78 -10.13 -4.92
N PHE A 13 -14.02 -9.24 -4.31
CA PHE A 13 -12.56 -9.17 -4.50
C PHE A 13 -11.91 -10.22 -3.58
N ASN A 14 -11.22 -11.19 -4.14
CA ASN A 14 -10.65 -12.31 -3.39
C ASN A 14 -9.16 -12.51 -3.69
N GLY A 15 -8.37 -12.61 -2.62
CA GLY A 15 -6.93 -12.76 -2.72
C GLY A 15 -6.22 -11.51 -3.26
N LEU A 16 -4.90 -11.62 -3.39
CA LEU A 16 -4.06 -10.57 -3.96
C LEU A 16 -3.00 -11.21 -4.85
N SER A 17 -3.01 -10.88 -6.13
CA SER A 17 -2.00 -11.30 -7.11
C SER A 17 -0.84 -10.29 -7.18
N SER A 18 -1.16 -8.98 -7.23
CA SER A 18 -0.15 -7.92 -7.35
C SER A 18 -0.59 -6.65 -6.63
N LEU A 19 0.40 -5.92 -6.11
CA LEU A 19 0.26 -4.55 -5.63
C LEU A 19 1.11 -3.64 -6.51
N LEU A 20 0.47 -2.95 -7.43
CA LEU A 20 1.11 -2.02 -8.34
C LEU A 20 1.11 -0.60 -7.75
N TYR A 21 2.19 0.14 -7.97
CA TYR A 21 2.33 1.52 -7.51
C TYR A 21 2.77 2.45 -8.62
N GLN A 22 2.20 3.65 -8.65
CA GLN A 22 2.72 4.80 -9.39
C GLN A 22 2.74 6.05 -8.51
N SER A 23 3.71 6.93 -8.76
CA SER A 23 3.88 8.18 -8.01
C SER A 23 2.84 9.25 -8.36
N ALA A 24 2.22 9.17 -9.53
CA ALA A 24 1.17 10.08 -9.93
C ALA A 24 -0.14 9.80 -9.18
N ILE A 25 -0.80 10.86 -8.72
CA ILE A 25 -2.15 10.82 -8.16
C ILE A 25 -3.15 10.80 -9.32
N VAL A 26 -4.04 9.81 -9.33
CA VAL A 26 -5.09 9.66 -10.33
C VAL A 26 -6.41 10.23 -9.80
N ASP A 27 -7.08 11.03 -10.60
CA ASP A 27 -8.43 11.53 -10.28
C ASP A 27 -9.48 10.48 -10.67
N LEU A 28 -9.96 9.74 -9.67
CA LEU A 28 -10.95 8.68 -9.86
C LEU A 28 -12.39 9.19 -10.15
N SER A 29 -12.60 10.50 -10.25
CA SER A 29 -13.88 11.06 -10.68
C SER A 29 -14.07 11.01 -12.20
N GLN A 30 -13.00 10.76 -12.95
CA GLN A 30 -13.04 10.70 -14.40
C GLN A 30 -13.64 9.37 -14.89
N SER A 31 -14.37 9.42 -16.02
CA SER A 31 -14.96 8.23 -16.64
C SER A 31 -13.94 7.35 -17.38
N THR A 32 -12.79 7.91 -17.74
CA THR A 32 -11.68 7.19 -18.38
C THR A 32 -10.42 7.43 -17.58
N LEU A 33 -9.78 6.34 -17.18
CA LEU A 33 -8.59 6.37 -16.33
C LEU A 33 -7.43 5.70 -17.07
N SER A 34 -6.23 6.25 -16.92
CA SER A 34 -4.98 5.62 -17.35
C SER A 34 -4.02 5.57 -16.17
N ILE A 35 -3.50 4.38 -15.90
CA ILE A 35 -2.54 4.13 -14.82
C ILE A 35 -1.32 3.46 -15.46
N THR A 36 -0.14 4.01 -15.20
CA THR A 36 1.14 3.46 -15.66
C THR A 36 1.99 3.12 -14.44
N PRO A 37 1.91 1.88 -13.95
CA PRO A 37 2.66 1.48 -12.76
C PRO A 37 4.17 1.61 -12.97
N GLU A 38 4.86 2.13 -11.97
CA GLU A 38 6.31 2.23 -11.89
C GLU A 38 6.91 1.02 -11.16
N TYR A 39 6.12 0.42 -10.25
CA TYR A 39 6.53 -0.73 -9.45
C TYR A 39 5.41 -1.77 -9.38
N ASP A 40 5.80 -3.04 -9.44
CA ASP A 40 5.06 -4.18 -8.95
C ASP A 40 5.74 -4.63 -7.65
N LEU A 41 5.10 -4.36 -6.52
CA LEU A 41 5.70 -4.55 -5.20
C LEU A 41 5.49 -5.99 -4.73
N PRO A 42 6.56 -6.74 -4.39
CA PRO A 42 6.43 -8.09 -3.86
C PRO A 42 5.95 -8.04 -2.40
N VAL A 43 4.65 -7.88 -2.21
CA VAL A 43 4.04 -7.77 -0.88
C VAL A 43 3.81 -9.15 -0.27
N THR A 44 4.10 -9.28 1.03
CA THR A 44 3.66 -10.44 1.79
C THR A 44 2.15 -10.33 2.02
N VAL A 45 1.37 -11.22 1.42
CA VAL A 45 -0.09 -11.13 1.31
C VAL A 45 -0.76 -10.94 2.68
N ASP A 46 -0.39 -11.74 3.66
CA ASP A 46 -0.95 -11.69 5.02
C ASP A 46 -0.66 -10.38 5.78
N THR A 47 0.20 -9.51 5.22
CA THR A 47 0.56 -8.23 5.84
C THR A 47 -0.19 -7.04 5.28
N LEU A 48 -0.88 -7.21 4.12
CA LEU A 48 -1.69 -6.15 3.55
C LEU A 48 -2.97 -5.98 4.34
N GLN A 49 -3.11 -4.80 4.91
CA GLN A 49 -4.28 -4.39 5.67
C GLN A 49 -4.77 -3.04 5.13
N ILE A 50 -6.05 -2.98 4.82
CA ILE A 50 -6.76 -1.76 4.46
C ILE A 50 -7.96 -1.68 5.38
N SER A 51 -8.04 -0.63 6.18
CA SER A 51 -9.10 -0.45 7.15
C SER A 51 -9.49 1.01 7.28
N GLN A 52 -10.75 1.27 7.56
CA GLN A 52 -11.22 2.58 7.93
C GLN A 52 -11.48 2.60 9.43
N GLU A 53 -11.03 3.66 10.09
CA GLU A 53 -11.36 3.89 11.50
C GLU A 53 -12.85 4.15 11.66
N ASP A 54 -13.40 3.81 12.81
CA ASP A 54 -14.79 4.09 13.12
C ASP A 54 -15.06 5.61 13.10
N PRO A 55 -16.24 6.04 12.63
CA PRO A 55 -16.59 7.45 12.65
C PRO A 55 -16.69 7.96 14.09
N THR A 56 -16.13 9.13 14.33
CA THR A 56 -16.32 9.83 15.60
C THR A 56 -17.68 10.50 15.61
N ILE A 57 -18.54 10.11 16.54
CA ILE A 57 -19.88 10.68 16.71
C ILE A 57 -19.84 11.70 17.85
N ASN A 58 -20.17 12.94 17.54
CA ASN A 58 -20.30 14.01 18.52
C ASN A 58 -21.79 14.21 18.85
N HIS A 59 -22.11 14.11 20.13
CA HIS A 59 -23.45 14.27 20.66
C HIS A 59 -23.60 15.65 21.29
N TYR A 60 -24.63 16.37 20.88
CA TYR A 60 -24.93 17.69 21.43
C TYR A 60 -26.17 17.60 22.32
N LYS A 61 -26.03 18.05 23.57
CA LYS A 61 -27.09 18.07 24.58
C LYS A 61 -27.50 19.48 24.89
N VAL A 62 -28.82 19.66 25.19
CA VAL A 62 -29.37 20.92 25.68
C VAL A 62 -29.98 20.74 27.08
N ILE A 63 -29.92 21.79 27.86
CA ILE A 63 -30.46 21.80 29.23
C ILE A 63 -31.97 21.57 29.18
N GLY A 64 -32.44 20.61 29.99
CA GLY A 64 -33.87 20.30 30.12
C GLY A 64 -34.40 19.22 29.17
N LEU A 65 -33.52 18.56 28.42
CA LEU A 65 -33.87 17.38 27.62
C LEU A 65 -33.05 16.16 28.08
N ASP A 66 -33.76 15.06 28.30
CA ASP A 66 -33.13 13.75 28.52
C ASP A 66 -32.82 13.14 27.16
N GLY A 67 -31.57 13.19 26.77
CA GLY A 67 -31.08 12.65 25.49
C GLY A 67 -30.30 13.67 24.66
N ASP A 68 -29.93 13.26 23.47
CA ASP A 68 -29.17 14.10 22.56
C ASP A 68 -30.12 14.98 21.74
N TRP A 69 -29.82 16.27 21.69
CA TRP A 69 -30.54 17.22 20.83
C TRP A 69 -30.23 16.95 19.35
N THR A 70 -28.99 16.72 19.05
CA THR A 70 -28.51 16.36 17.71
C THR A 70 -27.15 15.65 17.80
N SER A 71 -26.76 14.99 16.73
CA SER A 71 -25.44 14.38 16.59
C SER A 71 -24.84 14.72 15.23
N SER A 72 -23.51 14.78 15.19
CA SER A 72 -22.74 14.83 13.95
C SER A 72 -21.69 13.72 13.92
N ALA A 73 -21.35 13.23 12.74
CA ALA A 73 -20.31 12.22 12.57
C ALA A 73 -19.18 12.75 11.70
N THR A 74 -17.96 12.49 12.12
CA THR A 74 -16.77 12.70 11.31
C THR A 74 -16.24 11.34 10.89
N LEU A 75 -16.03 11.15 9.59
CA LEU A 75 -15.48 9.89 9.06
C LEU A 75 -14.08 9.64 9.62
N GLY A 76 -13.82 8.39 10.00
CA GLY A 76 -12.48 7.95 10.37
C GLY A 76 -11.54 7.88 9.16
N ASN A 77 -10.25 7.93 9.43
CA ASN A 77 -9.21 7.83 8.41
C ASN A 77 -9.18 6.43 7.80
N MET A 78 -8.89 6.35 6.51
CA MET A 78 -8.56 5.09 5.88
C MET A 78 -7.05 4.84 6.04
N ASN A 79 -6.70 3.70 6.60
CA ASN A 79 -5.33 3.28 6.84
C ASN A 79 -4.95 2.15 5.91
N ILE A 80 -3.70 2.16 5.45
CA ILE A 80 -3.09 1.06 4.70
C ILE A 80 -1.78 0.66 5.36
N LYS A 81 -1.52 -0.65 5.41
CA LYS A 81 -0.28 -1.22 5.92
C LYS A 81 0.07 -2.45 5.10
N PHE A 82 1.33 -2.60 4.73
CA PHE A 82 1.86 -3.80 4.08
C PHE A 82 3.37 -3.91 4.27
N THR A 83 3.89 -5.10 4.00
CA THR A 83 5.31 -5.42 4.16
C THR A 83 5.88 -5.96 2.85
N VAL A 84 7.03 -5.46 2.46
CA VAL A 84 7.76 -5.85 1.24
C VAL A 84 9.06 -6.54 1.66
N PRO A 85 9.18 -7.87 1.50
CA PRO A 85 10.34 -8.66 1.94
C PRO A 85 11.50 -8.54 0.95
N THR A 86 12.07 -7.35 0.81
CA THR A 86 13.17 -7.10 -0.12
C THR A 86 14.14 -6.07 0.41
N LYS A 87 15.39 -6.18 -0.06
CA LYS A 87 16.45 -5.17 0.05
C LYS A 87 16.85 -4.59 -1.30
N ALA A 88 16.02 -4.75 -2.32
CA ALA A 88 16.28 -4.24 -3.66
C ALA A 88 16.46 -2.71 -3.65
N LYS A 89 17.48 -2.23 -4.35
CA LYS A 89 17.88 -0.82 -4.37
C LYS A 89 16.73 0.13 -4.73
N ASP A 90 15.89 -0.28 -5.68
CA ASP A 90 14.78 0.56 -6.15
C ASP A 90 13.67 0.71 -5.10
N VAL A 91 13.35 -0.36 -4.37
CA VAL A 91 12.40 -0.28 -3.24
C VAL A 91 12.98 0.54 -2.08
N LEU A 92 14.29 0.44 -1.84
CA LEU A 92 14.97 1.28 -0.85
C LEU A 92 14.93 2.76 -1.22
N LYS A 93 15.11 3.09 -2.51
CA LYS A 93 14.97 4.46 -3.04
C LYS A 93 13.52 4.97 -2.95
N LEU A 94 12.56 4.12 -3.24
CA LEU A 94 11.15 4.44 -3.03
C LEU A 94 10.90 4.78 -1.56
N ALA A 95 11.37 3.93 -0.64
CA ALA A 95 11.14 4.05 0.80
C ALA A 95 11.83 5.27 1.43
N TYR A 96 13.10 5.53 1.08
CA TYR A 96 13.94 6.50 1.79
C TYR A 96 14.42 7.68 0.91
N GLY A 97 14.28 7.59 -0.40
CA GLY A 97 14.71 8.58 -1.38
C GLY A 97 16.03 8.22 -2.08
N GLU A 98 16.21 8.75 -3.27
CA GLU A 98 17.39 8.56 -4.11
C GLU A 98 18.69 8.93 -3.39
N ASP A 99 18.68 10.08 -2.73
CA ASP A 99 19.83 10.65 -2.01
C ASP A 99 20.18 9.88 -0.73
N ALA A 100 19.24 9.10 -0.19
CA ALA A 100 19.43 8.29 1.00
C ALA A 100 20.09 6.93 0.72
N VAL A 101 20.19 6.54 -0.55
CA VAL A 101 20.64 5.21 -0.97
C VAL A 101 21.95 5.33 -1.73
N LYS A 102 23.02 4.75 -1.18
CA LYS A 102 24.37 4.75 -1.79
C LYS A 102 24.87 3.34 -2.00
N GLU A 103 25.59 3.14 -3.08
CA GLU A 103 26.23 1.86 -3.38
C GLU A 103 27.56 1.70 -2.64
N ILE A 104 27.76 0.50 -2.08
CA ILE A 104 29.03 0.05 -1.54
C ILE A 104 29.61 -0.95 -2.53
N THR A 105 30.69 -0.59 -3.17
CA THR A 105 31.33 -1.43 -4.20
C THR A 105 32.18 -2.55 -3.60
N LYS A 106 32.77 -2.31 -2.43
CA LYS A 106 33.57 -3.32 -1.72
C LYS A 106 33.60 -3.03 -0.23
N LEU A 107 33.27 -4.03 0.57
CA LEU A 107 33.47 -4.09 2.01
C LEU A 107 34.33 -5.33 2.31
N THR A 108 35.39 -5.15 3.06
CA THR A 108 36.23 -6.26 3.59
C THR A 108 36.03 -6.30 5.10
N ILE A 109 35.81 -7.49 5.64
CA ILE A 109 35.67 -7.72 7.08
C ILE A 109 36.95 -8.41 7.54
N THR A 110 37.61 -7.85 8.55
CA THR A 110 38.81 -8.43 9.16
C THR A 110 38.53 -8.75 10.61
N GLY A 111 38.99 -9.96 11.07
CA GLY A 111 38.80 -10.35 12.47
C GLY A 111 37.41 -10.87 12.78
N THR A 112 36.98 -11.94 12.12
CA THR A 112 35.65 -12.51 12.22
C THR A 112 35.43 -13.44 13.43
N GLY A 113 36.42 -13.60 14.32
CA GLY A 113 36.32 -14.53 15.46
C GLY A 113 36.12 -15.97 15.00
N ASP A 114 35.12 -16.66 15.57
CA ASP A 114 34.81 -18.06 15.24
C ASP A 114 34.01 -18.22 13.93
N THR A 115 33.65 -17.11 13.28
CA THR A 115 32.88 -17.13 12.02
C THR A 115 33.84 -17.06 10.84
N GLU A 116 33.94 -18.15 10.08
CA GLU A 116 34.68 -18.17 8.80
C GLU A 116 33.83 -17.48 7.73
N LEU A 117 34.21 -16.26 7.36
CA LEU A 117 33.67 -15.57 6.20
C LEU A 117 34.66 -15.64 5.05
N ASP A 118 34.21 -16.15 3.89
CA ASP A 118 35.02 -16.04 2.67
C ASP A 118 34.99 -14.59 2.18
N ASP A 119 35.98 -13.80 2.63
CA ASP A 119 36.08 -12.37 2.32
C ASP A 119 37.05 -12.10 1.16
N THR A 120 37.61 -13.16 0.51
CA THR A 120 38.58 -13.00 -0.57
C THR A 120 38.07 -12.11 -1.71
N LYS A 121 36.77 -12.13 -1.97
CA LYS A 121 36.09 -11.29 -2.98
C LYS A 121 35.54 -10.00 -2.40
N GLY A 122 35.40 -9.90 -1.07
CA GLY A 122 34.74 -8.83 -0.37
C GLY A 122 33.21 -8.89 -0.57
N PHE A 123 32.51 -7.94 0.07
CA PHE A 123 31.05 -7.79 -0.02
C PHE A 123 30.73 -6.49 -0.73
N SER A 124 29.69 -6.49 -1.55
CA SER A 124 29.12 -5.29 -2.16
C SER A 124 27.64 -5.18 -1.82
N GLY A 125 27.09 -3.99 -1.89
CA GLY A 125 25.68 -3.79 -1.55
C GLY A 125 25.28 -2.33 -1.50
N THR A 126 24.33 -2.04 -0.65
CA THR A 126 23.69 -0.73 -0.57
C THR A 126 23.66 -0.25 0.88
N SER A 127 24.16 0.96 1.11
CA SER A 127 23.97 1.66 2.38
C SER A 127 22.74 2.55 2.32
N ILE A 128 22.06 2.70 3.45
CA ILE A 128 20.82 3.44 3.56
C ILE A 128 20.94 4.45 4.70
N MET A 129 20.62 5.71 4.40
CA MET A 129 20.36 6.69 5.45
C MET A 129 18.88 6.63 5.82
N LEU A 130 18.58 6.15 7.02
CA LEU A 130 17.21 6.07 7.51
C LEU A 130 16.66 7.47 7.77
N LYS A 131 15.90 7.98 6.82
CA LYS A 131 15.22 9.27 6.95
C LYS A 131 13.72 9.09 6.67
N LYS A 132 12.91 9.96 7.26
CA LYS A 132 11.48 10.01 6.95
C LYS A 132 11.29 10.58 5.55
N LYS A 133 10.66 9.82 4.69
CA LYS A 133 10.19 10.25 3.37
C LYS A 133 8.69 10.00 3.30
N LYS A 134 7.93 11.01 2.91
CA LYS A 134 6.52 10.86 2.57
C LYS A 134 6.43 10.33 1.13
N ILE A 135 5.80 9.20 0.96
CA ILE A 135 5.55 8.59 -0.34
C ILE A 135 4.07 8.83 -0.64
N ILE A 136 3.79 9.50 -1.75
CA ILE A 136 2.41 9.75 -2.19
C ILE A 136 2.24 9.11 -3.56
N GLY A 137 1.05 8.53 -3.81
CA GLY A 137 0.78 7.95 -5.12
C GLY A 137 -0.56 7.22 -5.19
N THR A 138 -0.68 6.45 -6.24
CA THR A 138 -1.82 5.59 -6.54
C THR A 138 -1.38 4.14 -6.47
N PHE A 139 -2.20 3.32 -5.81
CA PHE A 139 -2.01 1.88 -5.71
C PHE A 139 -3.12 1.16 -6.45
N VAL A 140 -2.74 0.09 -7.16
CA VAL A 140 -3.67 -0.82 -7.81
C VAL A 140 -3.46 -2.21 -7.23
N LEU A 141 -4.48 -2.73 -6.59
CA LEU A 141 -4.53 -4.10 -6.11
C LEU A 141 -5.20 -4.95 -7.17
N VAL A 142 -4.57 -6.05 -7.52
CA VAL A 142 -5.08 -7.02 -8.50
C VAL A 142 -5.46 -8.28 -7.76
N ASP A 143 -6.68 -8.79 -7.96
CA ASP A 143 -7.10 -10.05 -7.36
C ASP A 143 -6.37 -11.26 -7.97
N GLU A 144 -6.50 -12.44 -7.34
CA GLU A 144 -5.83 -13.66 -7.81
C GLU A 144 -6.30 -14.10 -9.21
N GLU A 145 -7.54 -13.84 -9.56
CA GLU A 145 -8.12 -14.19 -10.85
C GLU A 145 -7.79 -13.16 -11.95
N GLN A 146 -7.21 -12.02 -11.60
CA GLN A 146 -6.91 -10.88 -12.49
C GLN A 146 -8.16 -10.34 -13.23
N VAL A 147 -9.29 -10.44 -12.58
CA VAL A 147 -10.60 -9.99 -13.08
C VAL A 147 -11.03 -8.69 -12.39
N ASN A 148 -10.70 -8.54 -11.11
CA ASN A 148 -11.09 -7.39 -10.32
C ASN A 148 -9.86 -6.58 -9.91
N LEU A 149 -10.03 -5.26 -9.93
CA LEU A 149 -9.04 -4.31 -9.48
C LEU A 149 -9.63 -3.43 -8.38
N MET A 150 -8.82 -3.13 -7.38
CA MET A 150 -9.10 -2.04 -6.45
C MET A 150 -8.03 -0.96 -6.64
N VAL A 151 -8.46 0.24 -6.99
CA VAL A 151 -7.58 1.39 -7.14
C VAL A 151 -7.76 2.30 -5.94
N ILE A 152 -6.65 2.68 -5.31
CA ILE A 152 -6.65 3.61 -4.18
C ILE A 152 -5.64 4.71 -4.51
N THR A 153 -6.10 5.95 -4.50
CA THR A 153 -5.29 7.10 -4.85
C THR A 153 -5.07 8.03 -3.67
N ASN A 154 -4.06 8.90 -3.79
CA ASN A 154 -3.72 9.91 -2.79
C ASN A 154 -3.44 9.33 -1.40
N ILE A 155 -2.70 8.21 -1.38
CA ILE A 155 -2.23 7.61 -0.13
C ILE A 155 -0.86 8.20 0.21
N ALA A 156 -0.71 8.63 1.46
CA ALA A 156 0.56 9.03 2.03
C ALA A 156 1.11 7.89 2.89
N LEU A 157 2.27 7.36 2.50
CA LEU A 157 2.96 6.27 3.19
C LEU A 157 4.29 6.73 3.77
N TRP A 158 4.68 6.05 4.84
CA TRP A 158 6.01 6.09 5.43
C TRP A 158 6.55 4.68 5.56
N ALA A 159 7.85 4.53 5.36
CA ALA A 159 8.53 3.24 5.42
C ALA A 159 9.36 3.12 6.69
N LYS A 160 9.45 1.89 7.22
CA LYS A 160 10.41 1.52 8.27
C LYS A 160 11.01 0.15 7.96
N PRO A 161 12.31 -0.09 8.32
CA PRO A 161 12.87 -1.43 8.25
C PRO A 161 12.22 -2.34 9.28
N LEU A 162 12.07 -3.61 8.93
CA LEU A 162 11.51 -4.65 9.78
C LEU A 162 12.40 -5.90 9.72
N TYR A 163 12.92 -6.34 10.86
CA TYR A 163 13.71 -7.56 11.00
C TYR A 163 13.62 -8.04 12.45
N GLU A 164 12.45 -8.57 12.81
CA GLU A 164 12.11 -8.89 14.21
C GLU A 164 12.35 -10.36 14.52
N ASN A 165 12.13 -11.26 13.55
CA ASN A 165 12.24 -12.71 13.72
C ASN A 165 13.24 -13.31 12.70
N PRO A 166 14.56 -13.11 12.85
CA PRO A 166 15.55 -13.48 11.83
C PRO A 166 15.65 -14.99 11.55
N GLY A 167 15.12 -15.83 12.43
CA GLY A 167 15.07 -17.28 12.21
C GLY A 167 13.93 -17.75 11.31
N THR A 168 12.89 -16.93 11.11
CA THR A 168 11.68 -17.33 10.39
C THR A 168 11.24 -16.32 9.33
N GLU A 169 11.64 -15.06 9.45
CA GLU A 169 11.23 -13.98 8.57
C GLU A 169 12.43 -13.30 7.91
N PRO A 170 12.35 -13.00 6.61
CA PRO A 170 13.38 -12.23 5.92
C PRO A 170 13.36 -10.77 6.39
N PHE A 171 14.48 -10.06 6.14
CA PHE A 171 14.47 -8.60 6.21
C PHE A 171 13.40 -8.03 5.27
N ALA A 172 12.65 -7.07 5.76
CA ALA A 172 11.56 -6.46 5.02
C ALA A 172 11.49 -4.94 5.26
N ILE A 173 10.70 -4.27 4.44
CA ILE A 173 10.34 -2.87 4.62
C ILE A 173 8.83 -2.83 4.85
N GLN A 174 8.41 -2.32 5.99
CA GLN A 174 7.01 -2.08 6.30
C GLN A 174 6.61 -0.68 5.87
N PHE A 175 5.54 -0.60 5.10
CA PHE A 175 4.88 0.64 4.70
C PHE A 175 3.60 0.82 5.51
N THR A 176 3.39 2.00 6.04
CA THR A 176 2.18 2.35 6.80
C THR A 176 1.77 3.76 6.44
N GLY A 177 0.50 3.98 6.26
CA GLY A 177 0.02 5.32 5.94
C GLY A 177 -1.49 5.45 5.92
N THR A 178 -1.91 6.63 5.48
CA THR A 178 -3.31 7.03 5.45
C THR A 178 -3.66 7.64 4.11
N MET A 179 -4.95 7.56 3.76
CA MET A 179 -5.47 8.28 2.61
C MET A 179 -5.58 9.77 2.95
N GLU A 180 -5.10 10.62 2.04
CA GLU A 180 -5.25 12.07 2.12
C GLU A 180 -6.34 12.55 1.15
N GLY A 181 -6.94 13.72 1.41
CA GLY A 181 -7.92 14.31 0.52
C GLY A 181 -9.36 13.80 0.72
N ALA A 182 -9.89 13.94 1.93
CA ALA A 182 -11.30 13.69 2.21
C ALA A 182 -12.20 14.50 1.26
N GLY A 183 -13.22 13.84 0.68
CA GLY A 183 -14.22 14.49 -0.17
C GLY A 183 -14.03 14.31 -1.68
N SER A 184 -12.96 13.63 -2.13
CA SER A 184 -12.78 13.20 -3.51
C SER A 184 -13.01 11.69 -3.66
N HIS A 185 -13.17 11.23 -4.90
CA HIS A 185 -13.20 9.80 -5.20
C HIS A 185 -11.79 9.22 -4.99
N SER A 186 -11.56 8.58 -3.85
CA SER A 186 -10.24 8.11 -3.44
C SER A 186 -10.06 6.60 -3.59
N MET A 187 -11.14 5.87 -3.83
CA MET A 187 -11.15 4.42 -4.06
C MET A 187 -12.10 4.07 -5.20
N ALA A 188 -11.69 3.15 -6.04
CA ALA A 188 -12.52 2.58 -7.11
C ALA A 188 -12.40 1.06 -7.12
N TRP A 189 -13.53 0.40 -7.37
CA TRP A 189 -13.62 -1.02 -7.65
C TRP A 189 -13.90 -1.18 -9.14
N LEU A 190 -13.06 -1.91 -9.84
CA LEU A 190 -13.13 -2.08 -11.27
C LEU A 190 -13.18 -3.56 -11.59
N LYS A 191 -13.89 -3.90 -12.65
CA LYS A 191 -13.97 -5.27 -13.17
C LYS A 191 -13.53 -5.28 -14.63
N LYS A 192 -12.84 -6.31 -15.04
CA LYS A 192 -12.45 -6.53 -16.42
C LYS A 192 -13.71 -6.60 -17.30
N ASN A 193 -13.71 -5.88 -18.42
CA ASN A 193 -14.79 -5.95 -19.38
C ASN A 193 -14.79 -7.31 -20.09
N ASP A 194 -15.94 -7.94 -20.20
CA ASP A 194 -16.09 -9.25 -20.85
C ASP A 194 -15.94 -9.19 -22.38
N THR A 195 -15.98 -7.99 -22.96
CA THR A 195 -15.82 -7.76 -24.40
C THR A 195 -14.64 -6.85 -24.66
N ASP A 196 -13.68 -7.37 -25.42
CA ASP A 196 -12.62 -6.53 -25.98
C ASP A 196 -13.25 -5.62 -27.05
N PRO A 197 -13.22 -4.28 -26.89
CA PRO A 197 -13.78 -3.37 -27.91
C PRO A 197 -13.02 -3.41 -29.24
N SER A 198 -11.93 -4.19 -29.35
CA SER A 198 -11.08 -4.27 -30.54
C SER A 198 -11.47 -5.39 -31.52
N SER A 199 -12.51 -6.20 -31.27
CA SER A 199 -12.92 -7.29 -32.18
C SER A 199 -14.06 -6.93 -33.15
N GLY A 200 -14.34 -5.65 -33.36
CA GLY A 200 -15.32 -5.12 -34.31
C GLY A 200 -14.66 -4.34 -35.43
N SER A 201 -14.06 -5.03 -36.40
CA SER A 201 -13.69 -4.45 -37.70
C SER A 201 -13.88 -5.48 -38.78
#